data_87e06e727f03f49ef5c6c2f072e62f0f
#
_entry.id   87e06e727f03f49ef5c6c2f072e62f0f
#
_cell.length_a   1.000
_cell.length_b   1.000
_cell.length_c   1.000
_cell.angle_alpha   90.00
_cell.angle_beta   90.00
_cell.angle_gamma   90.00
#
_symmetry.space_group_name_H-M   'P 1'
#
loop_
_entity.id
_entity.type
_entity.pdbx_description
1 polymer ?
#
loop_
_entity_poly.entity_id
_entity_poly.type
_entity_poly.pdbx_seq_one_letter_code
_entity_poly.pdbx_strand_id
1 'polypeptide(L)'
;LLATGGVIAVVAGLAAQEALGSVVSGMMILAFKPFKMGDVVRYVDNDITGCVEEITLHHTAVRTFENKRVIIPNSKMNSAIIENADYADSKVCVFLTVGITYESDLKKAKELLAREVRKQPTFLDIRTEQQKKDGMPDVPVVVLELADSAVVLRASLWAKDNATAFALKCAVLEGIKLTYDAEGIDIAYPHMQVVKSEE
;
A
#
# COMPACT_ATOMS: atom_id res chain seq x y z
N LEU A 1 27.43 42.59 -30.24
CA LEU A 1 27.78 42.34 -28.80
C LEU A 1 26.55 42.16 -27.92
N LEU A 2 25.46 42.99 -28.05
CA LEU A 2 24.23 42.85 -27.25
C LEU A 2 23.45 41.58 -27.59
N ALA A 3 23.38 41.16 -28.86
CA ALA A 3 22.67 39.95 -29.27
C ALA A 3 23.34 38.67 -28.75
N THR A 4 24.67 38.63 -28.68
CA THR A 4 25.44 37.47 -28.21
C THR A 4 25.29 37.29 -26.70
N GLY A 5 25.26 38.39 -25.92
CA GLY A 5 25.04 38.34 -24.48
C GLY A 5 23.65 37.80 -24.10
N GLY A 6 22.62 38.17 -24.89
CA GLY A 6 21.26 37.67 -24.67
C GLY A 6 21.12 36.15 -24.87
N VAL A 7 21.75 35.58 -25.90
CA VAL A 7 21.74 34.12 -26.15
C VAL A 7 22.46 33.37 -25.03
N ILE A 8 23.62 33.86 -24.57
CA ILE A 8 24.36 33.22 -23.46
C ILE A 8 23.52 33.23 -22.17
N ALA A 9 22.84 34.36 -21.88
CA ALA A 9 21.98 34.45 -20.69
C ALA A 9 20.80 33.46 -20.73
N VAL A 10 20.15 33.27 -21.88
CA VAL A 10 19.07 32.30 -22.06
C VAL A 10 19.58 30.88 -21.89
N VAL A 11 20.71 30.53 -22.50
CA VAL A 11 21.32 29.20 -22.37
C VAL A 11 21.70 28.90 -20.92
N ALA A 12 22.32 29.86 -20.22
CA ALA A 12 22.66 29.72 -18.80
C ALA A 12 21.42 29.61 -17.92
N GLY A 13 20.34 30.35 -18.21
CA GLY A 13 19.07 30.26 -17.50
C GLY A 13 18.40 28.91 -17.67
N LEU A 14 18.38 28.36 -18.89
CA LEU A 14 17.85 27.00 -19.15
C LEU A 14 18.69 25.93 -18.46
N ALA A 15 20.02 26.06 -18.44
CA ALA A 15 20.90 25.13 -17.77
C ALA A 15 20.73 25.16 -16.23
N ALA A 16 20.40 26.29 -15.65
CA ALA A 16 20.18 26.48 -14.22
C ALA A 16 18.74 26.12 -13.77
N GLN A 17 17.81 26.01 -14.71
CA GLN A 17 16.37 25.88 -14.41
C GLN A 17 16.04 24.70 -13.50
N GLU A 18 16.62 23.54 -13.70
CA GLU A 18 16.33 22.33 -12.90
C GLU A 18 16.87 22.46 -11.48
N ALA A 19 18.07 22.99 -11.32
CA ALA A 19 18.67 23.21 -10.01
C ALA A 19 17.87 24.23 -9.19
N LEU A 20 17.49 25.35 -9.81
CA LEU A 20 16.69 26.37 -9.17
C LEU A 20 15.27 25.86 -8.85
N GLY A 21 14.68 25.10 -9.76
CA GLY A 21 13.39 24.44 -9.55
C GLY A 21 13.39 23.50 -8.34
N SER A 22 14.47 22.74 -8.15
CA SER A 22 14.63 21.85 -6.98
C SER A 22 14.72 22.63 -5.67
N VAL A 23 15.43 23.76 -5.64
CA VAL A 23 15.52 24.62 -4.44
C VAL A 23 14.16 25.21 -4.09
N VAL A 24 13.44 25.78 -5.07
CA VAL A 24 12.10 26.36 -4.86
C VAL A 24 11.14 25.28 -4.38
N SER A 25 11.15 24.10 -5.00
CA SER A 25 10.33 22.96 -4.59
C SER A 25 10.68 22.49 -3.18
N GLY A 26 11.97 22.46 -2.81
CA GLY A 26 12.40 22.13 -1.45
C GLY A 26 11.87 23.11 -0.41
N MET A 27 11.91 24.41 -0.71
CA MET A 27 11.30 25.42 0.17
C MET A 27 9.78 25.21 0.32
N MET A 28 9.07 24.87 -0.77
CA MET A 28 7.64 24.58 -0.72
C MET A 28 7.33 23.33 0.11
N ILE A 29 8.10 22.26 -0.06
CA ILE A 29 7.95 21.03 0.74
C ILE A 29 8.14 21.33 2.23
N LEU A 30 9.19 22.09 2.58
CA LEU A 30 9.47 22.45 3.97
C LEU A 30 8.42 23.40 4.58
N ALA A 31 7.81 24.28 3.77
CA ALA A 31 6.78 25.22 4.21
C ALA A 31 5.40 24.57 4.37
N PHE A 32 4.94 23.84 3.36
CA PHE A 32 3.60 23.25 3.32
C PHE A 32 3.54 21.84 3.91
N LYS A 33 4.69 21.15 4.01
CA LYS A 33 4.83 19.83 4.66
C LYS A 33 3.84 18.79 4.15
N PRO A 34 3.73 18.53 2.84
CA PRO A 34 2.90 17.45 2.31
C PRO A 34 3.37 16.08 2.85
N PHE A 35 4.61 15.97 3.26
CA PHE A 35 5.21 14.88 4.04
C PHE A 35 6.31 15.45 4.94
N LYS A 36 6.70 14.68 5.94
CA LYS A 36 7.72 15.03 6.93
C LYS A 36 8.77 13.93 7.02
N MET A 37 9.89 14.23 7.66
CA MET A 37 10.86 13.20 8.05
C MET A 37 10.18 12.19 8.98
N GLY A 38 10.37 10.92 8.69
CA GLY A 38 9.74 9.81 9.39
C GLY A 38 8.46 9.26 8.72
N ASP A 39 7.79 10.04 7.88
CA ASP A 39 6.59 9.58 7.18
C ASP A 39 6.93 8.45 6.19
N VAL A 40 6.02 7.49 6.07
CA VAL A 40 6.07 6.47 5.01
C VAL A 40 5.33 7.01 3.79
N VAL A 41 6.09 7.20 2.72
CA VAL A 41 5.58 7.72 1.46
C VAL A 41 5.77 6.73 0.32
N ARG A 42 4.85 6.76 -0.64
CA ARG A 42 4.98 6.08 -1.92
C ARG A 42 5.00 7.10 -3.05
N TYR A 43 6.09 7.12 -3.78
CA TYR A 43 6.23 7.86 -5.03
C TYR A 43 5.64 7.02 -6.15
N VAL A 44 4.42 7.37 -6.58
CA VAL A 44 3.57 6.51 -7.42
C VAL A 44 4.18 6.24 -8.79
N ASP A 45 4.76 7.26 -9.44
CA ASP A 45 5.28 7.16 -10.81
C ASP A 45 6.41 6.12 -10.98
N ASN A 46 7.18 5.87 -9.93
CA ASN A 46 8.31 4.94 -9.96
C ASN A 46 8.14 3.76 -9.00
N ASP A 47 6.99 3.64 -8.34
CA ASP A 47 6.68 2.61 -7.34
C ASP A 47 7.73 2.52 -6.20
N ILE A 48 8.26 3.68 -5.79
CA ILE A 48 9.23 3.77 -4.70
C ILE A 48 8.48 3.99 -3.42
N THR A 49 8.56 3.03 -2.50
CA THR A 49 7.94 3.12 -1.17
C THR A 49 9.02 3.08 -0.09
N GLY A 50 8.91 3.97 0.89
CA GLY A 50 9.85 4.00 2.00
C GLY A 50 9.61 5.14 2.98
N CYS A 51 10.46 5.20 4.01
CA CYS A 51 10.43 6.24 5.01
C CYS A 51 11.26 7.45 4.56
N VAL A 52 10.72 8.65 4.71
CA VAL A 52 11.45 9.89 4.46
C VAL A 52 12.54 10.05 5.51
N GLU A 53 13.80 9.92 5.10
CA GLU A 53 14.96 9.99 6.00
C GLU A 53 15.50 11.42 6.13
N GLU A 54 15.51 12.16 5.02
CA GLU A 54 16.06 13.52 4.96
C GLU A 54 15.32 14.37 3.93
N ILE A 55 15.15 15.64 4.23
CA ILE A 55 14.64 16.66 3.31
C ILE A 55 15.64 17.82 3.31
N THR A 56 16.35 18.00 2.19
CA THR A 56 17.25 19.14 1.96
C THR A 56 16.57 20.18 1.05
N LEU A 57 17.25 21.26 0.72
CA LEU A 57 16.75 22.21 -0.27
C LEU A 57 16.70 21.64 -1.70
N HIS A 58 17.61 20.70 -2.03
CA HIS A 58 17.74 20.18 -3.40
C HIS A 58 17.07 18.84 -3.61
N HIS A 59 17.05 17.99 -2.60
CA HIS A 59 16.54 16.62 -2.70
C HIS A 59 15.88 16.15 -1.42
N THR A 60 15.04 15.13 -1.56
CA THR A 60 14.49 14.32 -0.48
C THR A 60 15.08 12.91 -0.59
N ALA A 61 15.60 12.38 0.53
CA ALA A 61 16.08 11.02 0.63
C ALA A 61 15.01 10.12 1.26
N VAL A 62 14.63 9.07 0.56
CA VAL A 62 13.67 8.05 1.02
C VAL A 62 14.42 6.75 1.23
N ARG A 63 14.31 6.17 2.42
CA ARG A 63 14.86 4.86 2.75
C ARG A 63 13.82 3.79 2.53
N THR A 64 14.06 2.90 1.55
CA THR A 64 13.18 1.77 1.27
C THR A 64 13.21 0.73 2.38
N PHE A 65 12.21 -0.16 2.41
CA PHE A 65 12.18 -1.28 3.37
C PHE A 65 13.32 -2.29 3.17
N GLU A 66 14.01 -2.25 2.00
CA GLU A 66 15.23 -3.02 1.72
C GLU A 66 16.51 -2.30 2.21
N ASN A 67 16.37 -1.20 2.98
CA ASN A 67 17.47 -0.37 3.48
C ASN A 67 18.29 0.35 2.37
N LYS A 68 17.69 0.57 1.20
CA LYS A 68 18.29 1.38 0.13
C LYS A 68 17.84 2.83 0.28
N ARG A 69 18.76 3.78 0.03
CA ARG A 69 18.42 5.21 -0.03
C ARG A 69 18.18 5.61 -1.47
N VAL A 70 17.00 6.14 -1.73
CA VAL A 70 16.64 6.73 -3.00
C VAL A 70 16.64 8.24 -2.84
N ILE A 71 17.49 8.91 -3.61
CA ILE A 71 17.64 10.38 -3.59
C ILE A 71 16.82 10.94 -4.74
N ILE A 72 15.80 11.72 -4.42
CA ILE A 72 14.85 12.25 -5.38
C ILE A 72 14.97 13.78 -5.38
N PRO A 73 15.26 14.42 -6.52
CA PRO A 73 15.25 15.88 -6.63
C PRO A 73 13.88 16.45 -6.20
N ASN A 74 13.90 17.54 -5.43
CA ASN A 74 12.64 18.10 -4.90
C ASN A 74 11.69 18.59 -6.00
N SER A 75 12.22 19.01 -7.16
CA SER A 75 11.39 19.33 -8.34
C SER A 75 10.53 18.15 -8.78
N LYS A 76 11.08 16.93 -8.73
CA LYS A 76 10.36 15.69 -9.03
C LYS A 76 9.36 15.33 -7.94
N MET A 77 9.79 15.40 -6.67
CA MET A 77 8.90 15.12 -5.52
C MET A 77 7.69 16.07 -5.49
N ASN A 78 7.88 17.34 -5.79
CA ASN A 78 6.81 18.33 -5.77
C ASN A 78 5.83 18.23 -6.96
N SER A 79 6.25 17.65 -8.08
CA SER A 79 5.42 17.47 -9.27
C SER A 79 4.73 16.10 -9.33
N ALA A 80 5.14 15.16 -8.50
CA ALA A 80 4.65 13.79 -8.50
C ALA A 80 3.39 13.60 -7.65
N ILE A 81 2.71 12.47 -7.89
CA ILE A 81 1.67 11.98 -7.00
C ILE A 81 2.35 11.23 -5.86
N ILE A 82 2.17 11.73 -4.63
CA ILE A 82 2.71 11.13 -3.42
C ILE A 82 1.56 10.59 -2.58
N GLU A 83 1.58 9.29 -2.30
CA GLU A 83 0.76 8.70 -1.24
C GLU A 83 1.53 8.82 0.08
N ASN A 84 0.94 9.46 1.08
CA ASN A 84 1.51 9.58 2.42
C ASN A 84 0.64 8.80 3.40
N ALA A 85 1.18 7.73 3.98
CA ALA A 85 0.45 6.85 4.88
C ALA A 85 0.31 7.41 6.31
N ASP A 86 1.08 8.45 6.64
CA ASP A 86 1.12 9.06 7.98
C ASP A 86 0.51 10.48 8.01
N TYR A 87 -0.04 10.94 6.88
CA TYR A 87 -0.64 12.28 6.79
C TYR A 87 -1.94 12.33 7.59
N ALA A 88 -1.95 13.03 8.70
CA ALA A 88 -3.06 13.22 9.63
C ALA A 88 -3.46 11.98 10.47
N ASP A 89 -3.50 10.77 9.91
CA ASP A 89 -3.82 9.52 10.64
C ASP A 89 -2.89 8.40 10.14
N SER A 90 -2.19 7.76 11.05
CA SER A 90 -1.26 6.67 10.71
C SER A 90 -1.92 5.30 10.56
N LYS A 91 -3.23 5.20 10.86
CA LYS A 91 -3.96 3.95 10.71
C LYS A 91 -4.04 3.53 9.25
N VAL A 92 -3.70 2.29 8.98
CA VAL A 92 -3.65 1.73 7.64
C VAL A 92 -4.57 0.54 7.51
N CYS A 93 -5.29 0.47 6.39
CA CYS A 93 -6.02 -0.71 5.98
C CYS A 93 -5.23 -1.47 4.92
N VAL A 94 -4.92 -2.74 5.17
CA VAL A 94 -4.36 -3.63 4.16
C VAL A 94 -5.40 -4.68 3.78
N PHE A 95 -5.53 -4.93 2.47
CA PHE A 95 -6.40 -5.99 1.97
C PHE A 95 -5.66 -7.31 1.92
N LEU A 96 -6.30 -8.33 2.47
CA LEU A 96 -5.88 -9.70 2.36
C LEU A 96 -6.85 -10.45 1.45
N THR A 97 -6.35 -11.09 0.41
CA THR A 97 -7.14 -11.93 -0.48
C THR A 97 -6.75 -13.39 -0.32
N VAL A 98 -7.76 -14.27 -0.28
CA VAL A 98 -7.58 -15.73 -0.23
C VAL A 98 -8.59 -16.36 -1.19
N GLY A 99 -8.11 -17.24 -2.10
CA GLY A 99 -8.96 -18.02 -2.99
C GLY A 99 -9.32 -19.36 -2.37
N ILE A 100 -10.60 -19.68 -2.32
CA ILE A 100 -11.11 -20.99 -1.92
C ILE A 100 -11.72 -21.71 -3.13
N THR A 101 -11.86 -23.04 -3.06
CA THR A 101 -12.53 -23.80 -4.11
C THR A 101 -14.05 -23.48 -4.14
N TYR A 102 -14.69 -23.73 -5.28
CA TYR A 102 -16.13 -23.53 -5.43
C TYR A 102 -16.96 -24.46 -4.57
N GLU A 103 -16.41 -25.61 -4.19
CA GLU A 103 -17.04 -26.64 -3.36
C GLU A 103 -16.96 -26.31 -1.86
N SER A 104 -16.08 -25.37 -1.48
CA SER A 104 -15.88 -24.99 -0.08
C SER A 104 -17.11 -24.25 0.50
N ASP A 105 -17.39 -24.46 1.78
CA ASP A 105 -18.41 -23.69 2.48
C ASP A 105 -17.99 -22.23 2.63
N LEU A 106 -18.57 -21.40 1.79
CA LEU A 106 -18.30 -19.95 1.71
C LEU A 106 -18.56 -19.23 3.03
N LYS A 107 -19.64 -19.59 3.75
CA LYS A 107 -20.01 -18.95 5.01
C LYS A 107 -18.99 -19.29 6.09
N LYS A 108 -18.68 -20.56 6.22
CA LYS A 108 -17.67 -21.06 7.15
C LYS A 108 -16.30 -20.44 6.86
N ALA A 109 -15.88 -20.37 5.60
CA ALA A 109 -14.61 -19.77 5.19
C ALA A 109 -14.49 -18.30 5.60
N LYS A 110 -15.55 -17.50 5.39
CA LYS A 110 -15.58 -16.10 5.80
C LYS A 110 -15.51 -15.92 7.32
N GLU A 111 -16.22 -16.76 8.08
CA GLU A 111 -16.21 -16.73 9.55
C GLU A 111 -14.85 -17.12 10.11
N LEU A 112 -14.20 -18.14 9.54
CA LEU A 112 -12.85 -18.56 9.91
C LEU A 112 -11.80 -17.46 9.64
N LEU A 113 -11.88 -16.83 8.48
CA LEU A 113 -10.97 -15.73 8.13
C LEU A 113 -11.13 -14.54 9.09
N ALA A 114 -12.37 -14.14 9.39
CA ALA A 114 -12.62 -13.08 10.35
C ALA A 114 -12.15 -13.46 11.76
N ARG A 115 -12.34 -14.72 12.18
CA ARG A 115 -11.86 -15.25 13.47
C ARG A 115 -10.33 -15.18 13.55
N GLU A 116 -9.62 -15.53 12.47
CA GLU A 116 -8.18 -15.53 12.44
C GLU A 116 -7.59 -14.12 12.55
N VAL A 117 -8.23 -13.14 11.90
CA VAL A 117 -7.86 -11.72 12.05
C VAL A 117 -8.01 -11.26 13.50
N ARG A 118 -9.13 -11.60 14.17
CA ARG A 118 -9.37 -11.21 15.57
C ARG A 118 -8.39 -11.80 16.57
N LYS A 119 -7.79 -12.95 16.26
CA LYS A 119 -6.75 -13.55 17.13
C LYS A 119 -5.47 -12.70 17.18
N GLN A 120 -5.24 -11.86 16.18
CA GLN A 120 -4.02 -11.09 16.10
C GLN A 120 -4.09 -9.86 17.00
N PRO A 121 -3.13 -9.69 17.94
CA PRO A 121 -3.14 -8.57 18.88
C PRO A 121 -2.90 -7.22 18.20
N THR A 122 -2.40 -7.24 16.97
CA THR A 122 -2.12 -6.04 16.16
C THR A 122 -3.33 -5.58 15.34
N PHE A 123 -4.42 -6.35 15.31
CA PHE A 123 -5.66 -5.95 14.66
C PHE A 123 -6.31 -4.77 15.40
N LEU A 124 -6.73 -3.77 14.64
CA LEU A 124 -7.38 -2.57 15.16
C LEU A 124 -8.86 -2.53 14.73
N ASP A 125 -9.77 -2.58 15.68
CA ASP A 125 -11.19 -2.32 15.43
C ASP A 125 -11.42 -0.81 15.33
N ILE A 126 -11.67 -0.33 14.12
CA ILE A 126 -11.88 1.10 13.82
C ILE A 126 -13.36 1.52 13.86
N ARG A 127 -14.28 0.60 14.18
CA ARG A 127 -15.71 0.90 14.18
C ARG A 127 -16.06 1.97 15.21
N THR A 128 -16.89 2.89 14.78
CA THR A 128 -17.53 3.85 15.70
C THR A 128 -18.55 3.13 16.61
N GLU A 129 -18.89 3.74 17.73
CA GLU A 129 -19.91 3.18 18.64
C GLU A 129 -21.28 2.97 17.94
N GLN A 130 -21.61 3.84 16.96
CA GLN A 130 -22.82 3.67 16.18
C GLN A 130 -22.74 2.44 15.27
N GLN A 131 -21.63 2.24 14.57
CA GLN A 131 -21.41 1.05 13.71
C GLN A 131 -21.44 -0.25 14.48
N LYS A 132 -20.93 -0.26 15.72
CA LYS A 132 -21.04 -1.42 16.63
C LYS A 132 -22.48 -1.71 16.99
N LYS A 133 -23.27 -0.69 17.31
CA LYS A 133 -24.70 -0.82 17.62
C LYS A 133 -25.52 -1.28 16.41
N ASP A 134 -25.15 -0.85 15.23
CA ASP A 134 -25.78 -1.26 13.96
C ASP A 134 -25.40 -2.68 13.53
N GLY A 135 -24.55 -3.38 14.30
CA GLY A 135 -24.13 -4.75 14.03
C GLY A 135 -23.16 -4.90 12.86
N MET A 136 -22.47 -3.81 12.45
CA MET A 136 -21.47 -3.90 11.40
C MET A 136 -20.32 -4.83 11.83
N PRO A 137 -19.82 -5.71 10.92
CA PRO A 137 -18.72 -6.60 11.25
C PRO A 137 -17.44 -5.81 11.53
N ASP A 138 -16.68 -6.23 12.54
CA ASP A 138 -15.36 -5.67 12.87
C ASP A 138 -14.31 -5.99 11.80
N VAL A 139 -14.42 -7.17 11.20
CA VAL A 139 -13.61 -7.63 10.07
C VAL A 139 -14.54 -7.87 8.88
N PRO A 140 -14.70 -6.89 7.97
CA PRO A 140 -15.47 -7.11 6.76
C PRO A 140 -14.76 -8.14 5.85
N VAL A 141 -15.41 -9.28 5.62
CA VAL A 141 -14.97 -10.31 4.67
C VAL A 141 -15.99 -10.40 3.55
N VAL A 142 -15.59 -10.07 2.34
CA VAL A 142 -16.44 -10.06 1.16
C VAL A 142 -15.93 -11.04 0.10
N VAL A 143 -16.83 -11.49 -0.78
CA VAL A 143 -16.41 -12.11 -2.03
C VAL A 143 -16.01 -10.98 -2.97
N LEU A 144 -14.76 -10.99 -3.39
CA LEU A 144 -14.24 -9.98 -4.32
C LEU A 144 -14.53 -10.36 -5.77
N GLU A 145 -14.38 -11.65 -6.08
CA GLU A 145 -14.43 -12.14 -7.45
C GLU A 145 -14.77 -13.64 -7.45
N LEU A 146 -15.45 -14.07 -8.50
CA LEU A 146 -15.59 -15.47 -8.90
C LEU A 146 -14.63 -15.70 -10.07
N ALA A 147 -13.39 -16.11 -9.74
CA ALA A 147 -12.32 -16.32 -10.71
C ALA A 147 -12.43 -17.71 -11.37
N ASP A 148 -11.62 -17.95 -12.41
CA ASP A 148 -11.68 -19.20 -13.21
C ASP A 148 -11.58 -20.49 -12.38
N SER A 149 -10.83 -20.48 -11.29
CA SER A 149 -10.63 -21.68 -10.45
C SER A 149 -10.85 -21.41 -8.96
N ALA A 150 -11.31 -20.23 -8.58
CA ALA A 150 -11.42 -19.83 -7.18
C ALA A 150 -12.55 -18.87 -6.89
N VAL A 151 -13.14 -18.98 -5.72
CA VAL A 151 -13.94 -17.90 -5.09
C VAL A 151 -12.96 -17.06 -4.27
N VAL A 152 -12.70 -15.83 -4.70
CA VAL A 152 -11.74 -14.94 -4.06
C VAL A 152 -12.40 -14.17 -2.93
N LEU A 153 -11.97 -14.42 -1.70
CA LEU A 153 -12.37 -13.67 -0.51
C LEU A 153 -11.41 -12.52 -0.26
N ARG A 154 -11.92 -11.39 0.20
CA ARG A 154 -11.13 -10.25 0.66
C ARG A 154 -11.52 -9.86 2.07
N ALA A 155 -10.54 -9.82 2.97
CA ALA A 155 -10.66 -9.25 4.29
C ALA A 155 -9.98 -7.88 4.35
N SER A 156 -10.58 -6.94 5.09
CA SER A 156 -10.00 -5.62 5.36
C SER A 156 -9.35 -5.64 6.74
N LEU A 157 -8.03 -5.52 6.79
CA LEU A 157 -7.23 -5.60 8.01
C LEU A 157 -6.75 -4.21 8.38
N TRP A 158 -7.22 -3.68 9.50
CA TRP A 158 -6.80 -2.39 10.01
C TRP A 158 -5.70 -2.56 11.06
N ALA A 159 -4.69 -1.71 10.99
CA ALA A 159 -3.58 -1.64 11.94
C ALA A 159 -3.19 -0.19 12.22
N LYS A 160 -2.40 0.02 13.28
CA LYS A 160 -2.01 1.36 13.73
C LYS A 160 -1.02 2.07 12.79
N ASP A 161 -0.25 1.32 12.01
CA ASP A 161 0.78 1.81 11.10
C ASP A 161 1.12 0.76 10.03
N ASN A 162 1.88 1.16 9.00
CA ASN A 162 2.27 0.31 7.87
C ASN A 162 3.05 -0.95 8.27
N ALA A 163 4.01 -0.82 9.20
CA ALA A 163 4.82 -1.96 9.63
C ALA A 163 3.96 -3.01 10.34
N THR A 164 3.07 -2.54 11.21
CA THR A 164 2.11 -3.38 11.93
C THR A 164 1.10 -4.02 10.96
N ALA A 165 0.63 -3.28 9.94
CA ALA A 165 -0.29 -3.78 8.92
C ALA A 165 0.34 -4.92 8.10
N PHE A 166 1.60 -4.77 7.72
CA PHE A 166 2.33 -5.82 7.01
C PHE A 166 2.50 -7.08 7.88
N ALA A 167 2.93 -6.91 9.12
CA ALA A 167 3.07 -8.02 10.08
C ALA A 167 1.73 -8.73 10.32
N LEU A 168 0.63 -7.97 10.51
CA LEU A 168 -0.71 -8.49 10.65
C LEU A 168 -1.11 -9.33 9.43
N LYS A 169 -0.89 -8.84 8.22
CA LYS A 169 -1.20 -9.55 6.98
C LYS A 169 -0.46 -10.88 6.88
N CYS A 170 0.84 -10.90 7.19
CA CYS A 170 1.64 -12.13 7.17
C CYS A 170 1.15 -13.15 8.20
N ALA A 171 0.90 -12.72 9.44
CA ALA A 171 0.42 -13.59 10.50
C ALA A 171 -0.96 -14.19 10.20
N VAL A 172 -1.88 -13.40 9.63
CA VAL A 172 -3.19 -13.89 9.21
C VAL A 172 -3.08 -14.86 8.04
N LEU A 173 -2.18 -14.62 7.06
CA LEU A 173 -1.95 -15.54 5.94
C LEU A 173 -1.47 -16.91 6.41
N GLU A 174 -0.53 -16.95 7.33
CA GLU A 174 -0.04 -18.19 7.92
C GLU A 174 -1.14 -18.88 8.73
N GLY A 175 -1.80 -18.14 9.62
CA GLY A 175 -2.84 -18.68 10.48
C GLY A 175 -4.05 -19.21 9.71
N ILE A 176 -4.48 -18.52 8.66
CA ILE A 176 -5.64 -18.95 7.88
C ILE A 176 -5.34 -20.21 7.06
N LYS A 177 -4.10 -20.37 6.55
CA LYS A 177 -3.69 -21.60 5.87
C LYS A 177 -3.88 -22.81 6.80
N LEU A 178 -3.34 -22.71 8.02
CA LEU A 178 -3.45 -23.78 9.01
C LEU A 178 -4.90 -24.03 9.46
N THR A 179 -5.67 -22.95 9.64
CA THR A 179 -7.07 -23.04 10.06
C THR A 179 -7.95 -23.65 8.97
N TYR A 180 -7.75 -23.28 7.71
CA TYR A 180 -8.51 -23.84 6.60
C TYR A 180 -8.23 -25.33 6.42
N ASP A 181 -6.95 -25.74 6.47
CA ASP A 181 -6.59 -27.17 6.41
C ASP A 181 -7.25 -27.98 7.53
N ALA A 182 -7.26 -27.46 8.77
CA ALA A 182 -7.85 -28.14 9.91
C ALA A 182 -9.38 -28.22 9.85
N GLU A 183 -10.02 -27.25 9.21
CA GLU A 183 -11.48 -27.11 9.17
C GLU A 183 -12.10 -27.63 7.85
N GLY A 184 -11.29 -28.18 6.95
CA GLY A 184 -11.75 -28.74 5.68
C GLY A 184 -12.21 -27.69 4.67
N ILE A 185 -11.57 -26.52 4.66
CA ILE A 185 -11.72 -25.51 3.61
C ILE A 185 -10.53 -25.60 2.67
N ASP A 186 -10.78 -25.88 1.41
CA ASP A 186 -9.74 -26.06 0.42
C ASP A 186 -9.36 -24.71 -0.21
N ILE A 187 -8.05 -24.38 -0.16
CA ILE A 187 -7.48 -23.26 -0.91
C ILE A 187 -7.40 -23.69 -2.36
N ALA A 188 -7.89 -22.83 -3.26
CA ALA A 188 -8.00 -23.16 -4.67
C ALA A 188 -6.63 -23.31 -5.35
N TYR A 189 -6.51 -24.39 -6.12
CA TYR A 189 -5.43 -24.59 -7.09
C TYR A 189 -5.94 -24.26 -8.51
N PRO A 190 -5.06 -23.97 -9.47
CA PRO A 190 -5.48 -23.85 -10.86
C PRO A 190 -6.11 -25.18 -11.34
N HIS A 191 -7.31 -25.11 -11.88
CA HIS A 191 -8.01 -26.25 -12.47
C HIS A 191 -7.99 -26.17 -13.99
N MET A 192 -7.78 -27.31 -14.64
CA MET A 192 -7.96 -27.46 -16.08
C MET A 192 -8.86 -28.65 -16.35
N GLN A 193 -9.91 -28.41 -17.15
CA GLN A 193 -10.78 -29.49 -17.62
C GLN A 193 -10.19 -30.08 -18.90
N VAL A 194 -9.79 -31.37 -18.85
CA VAL A 194 -9.34 -32.10 -20.03
C VAL A 194 -10.53 -32.82 -20.65
N VAL A 195 -10.97 -32.36 -21.79
CA VAL A 195 -12.03 -33.02 -22.58
C VAL A 195 -11.33 -34.00 -23.53
N LYS A 196 -11.52 -35.33 -23.35
CA LYS A 196 -11.12 -36.32 -24.35
C LYS A 196 -12.18 -36.36 -25.43
N SER A 197 -11.80 -36.04 -26.67
CA SER A 197 -12.62 -36.33 -27.85
C SER A 197 -12.60 -37.86 -28.01
N GLU A 198 -13.76 -38.51 -27.93
CA GLU A 198 -13.90 -39.91 -28.42
C GLU A 198 -13.95 -39.83 -29.93
N GLU A 199 -12.96 -40.40 -30.64
CA GLU A 199 -13.02 -40.66 -32.08
C GLU A 199 -13.88 -41.88 -32.36
#